data_3db5d744374df729b8f054a86508e896
#
_entry.id   3db5d744374df729b8f054a86508e896
#
_cell.length_a   1.000
_cell.length_b   1.000
_cell.length_c   1.000
_cell.angle_alpha   90.00
_cell.angle_beta   90.00
_cell.angle_gamma   90.00
#
_symmetry.space_group_name_H-M   'P 1'
#
loop_
_entity.id
_entity.type
_entity.pdbx_description
1 polymer ?
#
loop_
_entity_poly.entity_id
_entity_poly.type
_entity_poly.pdbx_seq_one_letter_code
_entity_poly.pdbx_strand_id
1 'polypeptide(L)'
;MASIDRIASGWKARYRSPDGRQRSKDFARKVDAERFLVQIEHTKLTGAYVDPSAGRVTLKSYAEQWREVQVHRPSTAAQVETNLRLHVYPTLGERQIGSIRPSELQAWVSGRGAVLSAGTVRLIFRYLSAIFRAAVADRLIPSSPCIGIKLPKVERAQVEPLAVEQVEALIAAAPDRYRALVVFAAGTGLRQGECFGLTVDRVDFLRRTVKVDRQLLLMPGGGPVLAPPKTEASRRLVPLPAVVVDALAAHLARFPPALRVTSSRTTTGSRFVALASPTSGVRS
;
A
#
# COMPACT_ATOMS: atom_id res chain seq x y z
N MET A 1 35.03 9.58 29.23
CA MET A 1 36.31 9.12 28.70
C MET A 1 36.18 7.71 28.17
N ALA A 2 36.81 7.42 27.06
CA ALA A 2 36.93 6.06 26.56
C ALA A 2 38.10 5.37 27.24
N SER A 3 38.00 4.08 27.58
CA SER A 3 39.11 3.31 28.20
C SER A 3 39.15 1.92 27.58
N ILE A 4 40.35 1.30 27.71
CA ILE A 4 40.57 -0.07 27.29
C ILE A 4 41.18 -0.80 28.46
N ASP A 5 40.52 -1.83 28.93
CA ASP A 5 40.94 -2.65 30.04
C ASP A 5 41.26 -4.07 29.58
N ARG A 6 42.30 -4.69 30.15
CA ARG A 6 42.61 -6.10 29.94
C ARG A 6 41.64 -6.96 30.77
N ILE A 7 41.02 -7.95 30.12
CA ILE A 7 40.15 -8.93 30.77
C ILE A 7 40.67 -10.35 30.53
N ALA A 8 40.17 -11.34 31.24
CA ALA A 8 40.65 -12.72 31.12
C ALA A 8 40.55 -13.28 29.70
N SER A 9 39.53 -12.86 28.92
CA SER A 9 39.27 -13.31 27.54
C SER A 9 39.81 -12.35 26.46
N GLY A 10 40.59 -11.30 26.83
CA GLY A 10 41.11 -10.33 25.85
C GLY A 10 41.09 -8.90 26.35
N TRP A 11 40.45 -8.02 25.62
CA TRP A 11 40.44 -6.56 25.84
C TRP A 11 39.04 -6.02 25.81
N LYS A 12 38.66 -5.20 26.79
CA LYS A 12 37.36 -4.55 26.89
C LYS A 12 37.48 -3.06 26.58
N ALA A 13 36.88 -2.62 25.48
CA ALA A 13 36.73 -1.21 25.16
C ALA A 13 35.47 -0.68 25.84
N ARG A 14 35.62 0.37 26.66
CA ARG A 14 34.52 1.11 27.29
C ARG A 14 34.40 2.50 26.69
N TYR A 15 33.17 2.93 26.43
CA TYR A 15 32.90 4.29 25.92
C TYR A 15 31.53 4.76 26.41
N ARG A 16 31.32 6.06 26.36
CA ARG A 16 30.00 6.65 26.58
C ARG A 16 29.33 6.96 25.25
N SER A 17 28.07 6.51 25.09
CA SER A 17 27.21 6.91 23.99
C SER A 17 26.78 8.38 24.12
N PRO A 18 26.29 9.04 23.06
CA PRO A 18 25.84 10.43 23.10
C PRO A 18 24.72 10.70 24.14
N ASP A 19 23.93 9.68 24.48
CA ASP A 19 22.90 9.71 25.54
C ASP A 19 23.48 9.59 26.97
N GLY A 20 24.83 9.61 27.12
CA GLY A 20 25.52 9.53 28.40
C GLY A 20 25.70 8.12 28.99
N ARG A 21 25.11 7.09 28.39
CA ARG A 21 25.18 5.70 28.89
C ARG A 21 26.57 5.11 28.64
N GLN A 22 27.06 4.35 29.64
CA GLN A 22 28.32 3.63 29.50
C GLN A 22 28.07 2.33 28.71
N ARG A 23 28.89 2.09 27.70
CA ARG A 23 28.86 0.91 26.82
C ARG A 23 30.21 0.22 26.84
N SER A 24 30.23 -1.09 26.58
CA SER A 24 31.47 -1.84 26.42
C SER A 24 31.34 -2.89 25.34
N LYS A 25 32.51 -3.24 24.75
CA LYS A 25 32.63 -4.33 23.77
C LYS A 25 33.96 -5.03 24.00
N ASP A 26 33.95 -6.35 23.93
CA ASP A 26 35.12 -7.20 24.16
C ASP A 26 35.79 -7.55 22.82
N PHE A 27 37.13 -7.60 22.82
CA PHE A 27 37.96 -7.88 21.66
C PHE A 27 39.08 -8.86 22.03
N ALA A 28 39.47 -9.71 21.10
CA ALA A 28 40.59 -10.63 21.30
C ALA A 28 41.96 -9.89 21.31
N ARG A 29 42.06 -8.78 20.54
CA ARG A 29 43.30 -8.01 20.38
C ARG A 29 43.11 -6.58 20.81
N LYS A 30 44.16 -5.98 21.45
CA LYS A 30 44.17 -4.58 21.89
C LYS A 30 43.99 -3.59 20.73
N VAL A 31 44.65 -3.87 19.60
CA VAL A 31 44.58 -3.00 18.41
C VAL A 31 43.14 -2.91 17.86
N ASP A 32 42.36 -3.98 17.93
CA ASP A 32 40.97 -3.97 17.47
C ASP A 32 40.08 -3.15 18.42
N ALA A 33 40.34 -3.20 19.72
CA ALA A 33 39.67 -2.36 20.71
C ALA A 33 40.01 -0.87 20.50
N GLU A 34 41.29 -0.52 20.21
CA GLU A 34 41.73 0.85 19.91
C GLU A 34 41.06 1.38 18.62
N ARG A 35 41.09 0.63 17.54
CA ARG A 35 40.42 0.98 16.26
C ARG A 35 38.95 1.21 16.46
N PHE A 36 38.30 0.35 17.23
CA PHE A 36 36.89 0.47 17.55
C PHE A 36 36.58 1.80 18.28
N LEU A 37 37.36 2.17 19.27
CA LEU A 37 37.16 3.43 19.99
C LEU A 37 37.38 4.65 19.09
N VAL A 38 38.40 4.62 18.24
CA VAL A 38 38.63 5.69 17.25
C VAL A 38 37.46 5.86 16.33
N GLN A 39 36.91 4.73 15.82
CA GLN A 39 35.73 4.73 14.97
C GLN A 39 34.49 5.28 15.71
N ILE A 40 34.26 4.88 16.96
CA ILE A 40 33.17 5.39 17.79
C ILE A 40 33.27 6.89 17.98
N GLU A 41 34.47 7.40 18.33
CA GLU A 41 34.66 8.84 18.51
C GLU A 41 34.45 9.61 17.18
N HIS A 42 34.97 9.12 16.09
CA HIS A 42 34.69 9.68 14.76
C HIS A 42 33.21 9.74 14.42
N THR A 43 32.48 8.66 14.67
CA THR A 43 31.02 8.60 14.37
C THR A 43 30.22 9.52 15.30
N LYS A 44 30.67 9.75 16.55
CA LYS A 44 30.07 10.74 17.44
C LYS A 44 30.30 12.16 16.95
N LEU A 45 31.53 12.49 16.55
CA LEU A 45 31.89 13.83 16.03
C LEU A 45 31.10 14.19 14.76
N THR A 46 30.88 13.21 13.88
CA THR A 46 30.14 13.40 12.64
C THR A 46 28.61 13.28 12.83
N GLY A 47 28.13 13.01 14.05
CA GLY A 47 26.70 12.77 14.32
C GLY A 47 26.14 11.47 13.73
N ALA A 48 27.02 10.62 13.18
CA ALA A 48 26.64 9.33 12.54
C ALA A 48 26.63 8.15 13.52
N TYR A 49 26.75 8.41 14.82
CA TYR A 49 26.73 7.35 15.83
C TYR A 49 25.36 6.64 15.87
N VAL A 50 25.40 5.32 15.74
CA VAL A 50 24.26 4.43 15.94
C VAL A 50 24.59 3.50 17.10
N ASP A 51 23.69 3.40 18.09
CA ASP A 51 23.87 2.46 19.20
C ASP A 51 23.86 1.01 18.65
N PRO A 52 24.91 0.22 18.91
CA PRO A 52 24.95 -1.18 18.46
C PRO A 52 23.78 -2.04 18.96
N SER A 53 23.10 -1.61 20.04
CA SER A 53 21.92 -2.31 20.56
C SER A 53 20.59 -1.84 19.93
N ALA A 54 20.56 -0.68 19.29
CA ALA A 54 19.33 -0.12 18.71
C ALA A 54 18.73 -1.02 17.62
N GLY A 55 19.59 -1.65 16.81
CA GLY A 55 19.15 -2.57 15.75
C GLY A 55 18.67 -3.96 16.22
N ARG A 56 18.55 -4.21 17.53
CA ARG A 56 18.04 -5.50 18.07
C ARG A 56 16.52 -5.64 18.00
N VAL A 57 15.80 -4.55 17.77
CA VAL A 57 14.35 -4.60 17.53
C VAL A 57 14.06 -5.48 16.30
N THR A 58 12.99 -6.27 16.33
CA THR A 58 12.62 -7.10 15.19
C THR A 58 12.06 -6.24 14.04
N LEU A 59 12.23 -6.70 12.81
CA LEU A 59 11.68 -6.01 11.64
C LEU A 59 10.16 -5.83 11.77
N LYS A 60 9.43 -6.85 12.26
CA LYS A 60 7.98 -6.79 12.45
C LYS A 60 7.61 -5.72 13.48
N SER A 61 8.24 -5.74 14.66
CA SER A 61 7.93 -4.77 15.72
C SER A 61 8.14 -3.33 15.24
N TYR A 62 9.27 -3.06 14.56
CA TYR A 62 9.53 -1.72 14.03
C TYR A 62 8.60 -1.35 12.86
N ALA A 63 8.31 -2.30 11.97
CA ALA A 63 7.41 -2.06 10.84
C ALA A 63 5.97 -1.73 11.28
N GLU A 64 5.48 -2.36 12.37
CA GLU A 64 4.17 -2.02 12.93
C GLU A 64 4.16 -0.59 13.51
N GLN A 65 5.18 -0.21 14.31
CA GLN A 65 5.34 1.16 14.80
C GLN A 65 5.40 2.18 13.64
N TRP A 66 6.19 1.85 12.60
CA TRP A 66 6.28 2.69 11.40
C TRP A 66 4.91 2.84 10.71
N ARG A 67 4.10 1.75 10.61
CA ARG A 67 2.77 1.79 9.99
C ARG A 67 1.79 2.71 10.74
N GLU A 68 1.81 2.68 12.06
CA GLU A 68 0.90 3.45 12.92
C GLU A 68 1.05 4.97 12.72
N VAL A 69 2.26 5.43 12.43
CA VAL A 69 2.54 6.87 12.24
C VAL A 69 2.43 7.33 10.78
N GLN A 70 2.17 6.43 9.83
CA GLN A 70 2.06 6.79 8.42
C GLN A 70 0.71 7.45 8.10
N VAL A 71 0.77 8.57 7.39
CA VAL A 71 -0.43 9.24 6.86
C VAL A 71 -0.87 8.53 5.56
N HIS A 72 -1.51 7.39 5.70
CA HIS A 72 -2.06 6.63 4.59
C HIS A 72 -3.59 6.76 4.52
N ARG A 73 -4.13 6.68 3.29
CA ARG A 73 -5.56 6.42 3.14
C ARG A 73 -5.90 5.03 3.67
N PRO A 74 -7.11 4.80 4.22
CA PRO A 74 -7.49 3.50 4.80
C PRO A 74 -7.22 2.30 3.90
N SER A 75 -7.51 2.40 2.59
CA SER A 75 -7.23 1.34 1.61
C SER A 75 -5.74 1.06 1.43
N THR A 76 -4.90 2.10 1.44
CA THR A 76 -3.44 1.96 1.37
C THR A 76 -2.89 1.34 2.65
N ALA A 77 -3.37 1.78 3.82
CA ALA A 77 -2.96 1.22 5.11
C ALA A 77 -3.26 -0.29 5.18
N ALA A 78 -4.46 -0.70 4.78
CA ALA A 78 -4.86 -2.09 4.72
C ALA A 78 -4.01 -2.91 3.72
N GLN A 79 -3.67 -2.32 2.56
CA GLN A 79 -2.81 -2.98 1.57
C GLN A 79 -1.39 -3.17 2.10
N VAL A 80 -0.82 -2.15 2.77
CA VAL A 80 0.52 -2.25 3.38
C VAL A 80 0.53 -3.35 4.45
N GLU A 81 -0.45 -3.34 5.36
CA GLU A 81 -0.60 -4.36 6.40
C GLU A 81 -0.64 -5.77 5.79
N THR A 82 -1.56 -6.00 4.86
CA THR A 82 -1.75 -7.30 4.22
C THR A 82 -0.47 -7.78 3.54
N ASN A 83 0.20 -6.92 2.79
CA ASN A 83 1.44 -7.27 2.09
C ASN A 83 2.59 -7.59 3.07
N LEU A 84 2.75 -6.83 4.14
CA LEU A 84 3.77 -7.11 5.15
C LEU A 84 3.48 -8.42 5.88
N ARG A 85 2.24 -8.62 6.33
CA ARG A 85 1.81 -9.80 7.07
C ARG A 85 1.95 -11.09 6.26
N LEU A 86 1.52 -11.09 4.98
CA LEU A 86 1.51 -12.30 4.15
C LEU A 86 2.88 -12.61 3.53
N HIS A 87 3.67 -11.60 3.20
CA HIS A 87 4.84 -11.80 2.34
C HIS A 87 6.19 -11.47 3.01
N VAL A 88 6.20 -10.62 4.04
CA VAL A 88 7.43 -10.17 4.69
C VAL A 88 7.63 -10.85 6.04
N TYR A 89 6.62 -10.77 6.92
CA TYR A 89 6.76 -11.24 8.30
C TYR A 89 7.02 -12.74 8.45
N PRO A 90 6.49 -13.64 7.60
CA PRO A 90 6.79 -15.07 7.72
C PRO A 90 8.28 -15.43 7.59
N THR A 91 9.06 -14.60 6.90
CA THR A 91 10.49 -14.89 6.64
C THR A 91 11.44 -13.93 7.34
N LEU A 92 11.08 -12.65 7.40
CA LEU A 92 11.96 -11.59 7.89
C LEU A 92 11.44 -10.94 9.19
N GLY A 93 10.20 -11.19 9.58
CA GLY A 93 9.53 -10.47 10.67
C GLY A 93 10.25 -10.56 12.00
N GLU A 94 10.67 -11.75 12.40
CA GLU A 94 11.33 -12.00 13.69
C GLU A 94 12.85 -11.74 13.67
N ARG A 95 13.40 -11.36 12.49
CA ARG A 95 14.81 -10.99 12.37
C ARG A 95 15.05 -9.62 12.99
N GLN A 96 16.14 -9.47 13.70
CA GLN A 96 16.61 -8.16 14.18
C GLN A 96 16.94 -7.27 12.98
N ILE A 97 16.40 -6.04 12.95
CA ILE A 97 16.53 -5.13 11.81
C ILE A 97 17.98 -4.82 11.45
N GLY A 98 18.87 -4.74 12.46
CA GLY A 98 20.30 -4.54 12.28
C GLY A 98 21.08 -5.75 11.79
N SER A 99 20.46 -6.95 11.77
CA SER A 99 21.13 -8.18 11.32
C SER A 99 20.79 -8.58 9.89
N ILE A 100 19.78 -7.94 9.28
CA ILE A 100 19.32 -8.27 7.93
C ILE A 100 20.33 -7.76 6.90
N ARG A 101 20.80 -8.69 6.05
CA ARG A 101 21.83 -8.41 5.04
C ARG A 101 21.22 -8.20 3.65
N PRO A 102 21.88 -7.46 2.75
CA PRO A 102 21.44 -7.33 1.36
C PRO A 102 21.24 -8.68 0.64
N SER A 103 22.11 -9.67 0.92
CA SER A 103 21.97 -11.02 0.34
C SER A 103 20.67 -11.72 0.76
N GLU A 104 20.21 -11.53 2.01
CA GLU A 104 18.96 -12.09 2.49
C GLU A 104 17.75 -11.41 1.82
N LEU A 105 17.81 -10.09 1.62
CA LEU A 105 16.78 -9.37 0.87
C LEU A 105 16.75 -9.77 -0.60
N GLN A 106 17.94 -9.99 -1.22
CA GLN A 106 18.00 -10.49 -2.60
C GLN A 106 17.40 -11.90 -2.71
N ALA A 107 17.69 -12.78 -1.76
CA ALA A 107 17.09 -14.13 -1.70
C ALA A 107 15.57 -14.05 -1.48
N TRP A 108 15.11 -13.15 -0.61
CA TRP A 108 13.68 -12.88 -0.41
C TRP A 108 13.00 -12.40 -1.70
N VAL A 109 13.59 -11.44 -2.41
CA VAL A 109 13.08 -10.96 -3.71
C VAL A 109 12.98 -12.09 -4.72
N SER A 110 14.01 -12.92 -4.82
CA SER A 110 14.05 -14.08 -5.73
C SER A 110 12.94 -15.09 -5.38
N GLY A 111 12.82 -15.46 -4.09
CA GLY A 111 11.79 -16.37 -3.62
C GLY A 111 10.37 -15.87 -3.80
N ARG A 112 10.13 -14.56 -3.59
CA ARG A 112 8.80 -13.97 -3.86
C ARG A 112 8.52 -13.84 -5.34
N GLY A 113 9.54 -13.61 -6.19
CA GLY A 113 9.41 -13.57 -7.65
C GLY A 113 8.96 -14.88 -8.28
N ALA A 114 9.15 -16.02 -7.59
CA ALA A 114 8.65 -17.32 -8.04
C ALA A 114 7.14 -17.50 -7.89
N VAL A 115 6.49 -16.74 -6.99
CA VAL A 115 5.07 -16.92 -6.64
C VAL A 115 4.21 -15.67 -6.83
N LEU A 116 4.83 -14.50 -7.01
CA LEU A 116 4.14 -13.22 -7.17
C LEU A 116 4.56 -12.55 -8.47
N SER A 117 3.65 -11.71 -9.01
CA SER A 117 4.00 -10.88 -10.18
C SER A 117 5.15 -9.91 -9.85
N ALA A 118 5.95 -9.58 -10.85
CA ALA A 118 7.04 -8.61 -10.74
C ALA A 118 6.57 -7.27 -10.16
N GLY A 119 5.39 -6.79 -10.54
CA GLY A 119 4.78 -5.57 -10.02
C GLY A 119 4.49 -5.65 -8.53
N THR A 120 3.96 -6.78 -8.05
CA THR A 120 3.67 -7.02 -6.64
C THR A 120 4.95 -7.08 -5.80
N VAL A 121 5.98 -7.82 -6.27
CA VAL A 121 7.28 -7.88 -5.58
C VAL A 121 7.89 -6.50 -5.43
N ARG A 122 7.89 -5.69 -6.51
CA ARG A 122 8.41 -4.31 -6.48
C ARG A 122 7.62 -3.41 -5.52
N LEU A 123 6.29 -3.58 -5.45
CA LEU A 123 5.45 -2.84 -4.52
C LEU A 123 5.82 -3.16 -3.07
N ILE A 124 5.92 -4.44 -2.73
CA ILE A 124 6.26 -4.87 -1.37
C ILE A 124 7.68 -4.43 -1.00
N PHE A 125 8.63 -4.58 -1.92
CA PHE A 125 10.01 -4.14 -1.72
C PHE A 125 10.10 -2.62 -1.48
N ARG A 126 9.23 -1.82 -2.11
CA ARG A 126 9.13 -0.38 -1.85
C ARG A 126 8.74 -0.09 -0.40
N TYR A 127 7.82 -0.88 0.18
CA TYR A 127 7.48 -0.76 1.61
C TYR A 127 8.66 -1.13 2.50
N LEU A 128 9.34 -2.24 2.22
CA LEU A 128 10.57 -2.61 2.92
C LEU A 128 11.62 -1.51 2.86
N SER A 129 11.86 -0.94 1.68
CA SER A 129 12.82 0.15 1.50
C SER A 129 12.43 1.41 2.28
N ALA A 130 11.12 1.71 2.41
CA ALA A 130 10.64 2.83 3.22
C ALA A 130 10.87 2.57 4.71
N ILE A 131 10.59 1.35 5.20
CA ILE A 131 10.81 0.94 6.59
C ILE A 131 12.30 1.02 6.95
N PHE A 132 13.19 0.45 6.12
CA PHE A 132 14.63 0.51 6.37
C PHE A 132 15.19 1.94 6.29
N ARG A 133 14.65 2.77 5.42
CA ARG A 133 15.02 4.19 5.35
C ARG A 133 14.60 4.94 6.62
N ALA A 134 13.41 4.67 7.14
CA ALA A 134 12.97 5.20 8.43
C ALA A 134 13.87 4.71 9.57
N ALA A 135 14.24 3.41 9.59
CA ALA A 135 15.14 2.87 10.59
C ALA A 135 16.55 3.53 10.57
N VAL A 136 17.03 3.93 9.40
CA VAL A 136 18.26 4.73 9.28
C VAL A 136 18.06 6.14 9.85
N ALA A 137 16.93 6.79 9.51
CA ALA A 137 16.60 8.13 10.04
C ALA A 137 16.44 8.12 11.57
N ASP A 138 15.83 7.06 12.12
CA ASP A 138 15.66 6.85 13.56
C ASP A 138 16.94 6.34 14.26
N ARG A 139 18.06 6.24 13.52
CA ARG A 139 19.35 5.77 14.03
C ARG A 139 19.33 4.37 14.66
N LEU A 140 18.48 3.50 14.18
CA LEU A 140 18.47 2.08 14.56
C LEU A 140 19.53 1.27 13.82
N ILE A 141 19.83 1.66 12.58
CA ILE A 141 20.85 1.04 11.71
C ILE A 141 21.66 2.13 11.00
N PRO A 142 22.94 1.88 10.71
CA PRO A 142 23.80 2.87 10.06
C PRO A 142 23.51 3.04 8.56
N SER A 143 23.00 2.02 7.90
CA SER A 143 22.69 2.04 6.47
C SER A 143 21.57 1.07 6.13
N SER A 144 20.87 1.33 5.03
CA SER A 144 19.78 0.47 4.56
C SER A 144 20.34 -0.74 3.79
N PRO A 145 19.92 -1.98 4.12
CA PRO A 145 20.31 -3.18 3.37
C PRO A 145 19.59 -3.29 2.01
N CYS A 146 18.68 -2.36 1.69
CA CYS A 146 17.93 -2.37 0.43
C CYS A 146 18.73 -1.81 -0.77
N ILE A 147 19.94 -1.30 -0.53
CA ILE A 147 20.79 -0.71 -1.57
C ILE A 147 21.34 -1.83 -2.47
N GLY A 148 21.29 -1.63 -3.79
CA GLY A 148 21.89 -2.55 -4.78
C GLY A 148 21.05 -3.81 -5.06
N ILE A 149 19.86 -3.96 -4.50
CA ILE A 149 18.99 -5.12 -4.72
C ILE A 149 18.43 -5.09 -6.15
N LYS A 150 18.58 -6.20 -6.86
CA LYS A 150 18.02 -6.38 -8.21
C LYS A 150 16.56 -6.84 -8.10
N LEU A 151 15.67 -6.03 -8.65
CA LEU A 151 14.24 -6.33 -8.68
C LEU A 151 13.83 -6.92 -10.04
N PRO A 152 12.81 -7.80 -10.08
CA PRO A 152 12.31 -8.36 -11.33
C PRO A 152 11.81 -7.25 -12.25
N LYS A 153 12.04 -7.39 -13.55
CA LYS A 153 11.52 -6.46 -14.56
C LYS A 153 10.02 -6.62 -14.67
N VAL A 154 9.33 -5.48 -14.73
CA VAL A 154 7.89 -5.45 -15.04
C VAL A 154 7.77 -5.33 -16.55
N GLU A 155 7.34 -6.38 -17.18
CA GLU A 155 6.93 -6.32 -18.58
C GLU A 155 5.57 -5.61 -18.64
N ARG A 156 5.52 -4.51 -19.36
CA ARG A 156 4.27 -3.81 -19.63
C ARG A 156 3.63 -4.47 -20.85
N ALA A 157 2.63 -5.30 -20.62
CA ALA A 157 1.77 -5.72 -21.71
C ALA A 157 1.12 -4.46 -22.33
N GLN A 158 1.17 -4.35 -23.63
CA GLN A 158 0.42 -3.34 -24.35
C GLN A 158 -1.06 -3.67 -24.16
N VAL A 159 -1.81 -2.73 -23.57
CA VAL A 159 -3.25 -2.89 -23.39
C VAL A 159 -3.90 -2.47 -24.71
N GLU A 160 -4.42 -3.44 -25.43
CA GLU A 160 -5.23 -3.16 -26.62
C GLU A 160 -6.68 -2.90 -26.19
N PRO A 161 -7.28 -1.79 -26.64
CA PRO A 161 -8.70 -1.55 -26.41
C PRO A 161 -9.55 -2.67 -27.04
N LEU A 162 -10.66 -3.00 -26.40
CA LEU A 162 -11.61 -3.94 -26.98
C LEU A 162 -12.19 -3.38 -28.29
N ALA A 163 -12.32 -4.23 -29.31
CA ALA A 163 -13.03 -3.90 -30.53
C ALA A 163 -14.54 -3.68 -30.25
N VAL A 164 -15.20 -2.94 -31.11
CA VAL A 164 -16.63 -2.61 -30.93
C VAL A 164 -17.48 -3.87 -30.81
N GLU A 165 -17.22 -4.88 -31.65
CA GLU A 165 -17.91 -6.15 -31.68
C GLU A 165 -17.75 -6.94 -30.37
N GLN A 166 -16.59 -6.83 -29.73
CA GLN A 166 -16.33 -7.44 -28.42
C GLN A 166 -17.12 -6.72 -27.31
N VAL A 167 -17.21 -5.39 -27.37
CA VAL A 167 -18.02 -4.61 -26.43
C VAL A 167 -19.51 -4.96 -26.59
N GLU A 168 -20.01 -5.06 -27.81
CA GLU A 168 -21.39 -5.45 -28.10
C GLU A 168 -21.69 -6.87 -27.61
N ALA A 169 -20.78 -7.82 -27.81
CA ALA A 169 -20.89 -9.17 -27.28
C ALA A 169 -20.94 -9.20 -25.74
N LEU A 170 -20.13 -8.37 -25.07
CA LEU A 170 -20.16 -8.22 -23.61
C LEU A 170 -21.50 -7.64 -23.13
N ILE A 171 -22.03 -6.65 -23.82
CA ILE A 171 -23.34 -6.04 -23.53
C ILE A 171 -24.46 -7.10 -23.68
N ALA A 172 -24.41 -7.88 -24.74
CA ALA A 172 -25.41 -8.94 -25.01
C ALA A 172 -25.35 -10.07 -23.97
N ALA A 173 -24.14 -10.48 -23.56
CA ALA A 173 -23.92 -11.54 -22.58
C ALA A 173 -24.16 -11.09 -21.13
N ALA A 174 -24.15 -9.79 -20.87
CA ALA A 174 -24.35 -9.27 -19.52
C ALA A 174 -25.79 -9.51 -19.03
N PRO A 175 -25.99 -9.98 -17.79
CA PRO A 175 -27.28 -10.00 -17.14
C PRO A 175 -27.98 -8.64 -17.23
N ASP A 176 -29.28 -8.58 -17.43
CA ASP A 176 -30.06 -7.35 -17.64
C ASP A 176 -29.72 -6.25 -16.62
N ARG A 177 -29.51 -6.64 -15.35
CA ARG A 177 -29.17 -5.73 -14.27
C ARG A 177 -27.83 -5.04 -14.46
N TYR A 178 -26.86 -5.64 -15.14
CA TYR A 178 -25.52 -5.13 -15.34
C TYR A 178 -25.26 -4.58 -16.74
N ARG A 179 -26.18 -4.78 -17.66
CA ARG A 179 -26.04 -4.36 -19.07
C ARG A 179 -25.77 -2.85 -19.19
N ALA A 180 -26.56 -2.03 -18.51
CA ALA A 180 -26.36 -0.58 -18.50
C ALA A 180 -25.01 -0.14 -17.92
N LEU A 181 -24.46 -0.90 -16.97
CA LEU A 181 -23.13 -0.65 -16.42
C LEU A 181 -22.03 -0.86 -17.47
N VAL A 182 -22.13 -1.94 -18.28
CA VAL A 182 -21.17 -2.20 -19.36
C VAL A 182 -21.22 -1.09 -20.40
N VAL A 183 -22.43 -0.70 -20.85
CA VAL A 183 -22.63 0.42 -21.80
C VAL A 183 -22.08 1.72 -21.23
N PHE A 184 -22.36 2.00 -19.97
CA PHE A 184 -21.88 3.22 -19.29
C PHE A 184 -20.35 3.25 -19.18
N ALA A 185 -19.74 2.15 -18.77
CA ALA A 185 -18.28 2.06 -18.64
C ALA A 185 -17.57 2.20 -20.00
N ALA A 186 -18.08 1.52 -21.05
CA ALA A 186 -17.54 1.60 -22.39
C ALA A 186 -17.70 2.98 -23.00
N GLY A 187 -18.87 3.61 -22.85
CA GLY A 187 -19.15 4.90 -23.46
C GLY A 187 -18.56 6.12 -22.74
N THR A 188 -18.10 5.96 -21.46
CA THR A 188 -17.57 7.07 -20.67
C THR A 188 -16.08 6.92 -20.30
N GLY A 189 -15.51 5.73 -20.37
CA GLY A 189 -14.15 5.44 -19.93
C GLY A 189 -13.91 5.69 -18.43
N LEU A 190 -14.96 5.68 -17.59
CA LEU A 190 -14.84 5.88 -16.17
C LEU A 190 -14.18 4.67 -15.50
N ARG A 191 -13.44 4.95 -14.41
CA ARG A 191 -12.83 3.88 -13.60
C ARG A 191 -13.93 3.05 -12.92
N GLN A 192 -13.67 1.77 -12.69
CA GLN A 192 -14.62 0.84 -12.05
C GLN A 192 -15.23 1.42 -10.76
N GLY A 193 -14.41 1.98 -9.87
CA GLY A 193 -14.90 2.58 -8.62
C GLY A 193 -15.80 3.82 -8.85
N GLU A 194 -15.55 4.59 -9.90
CA GLU A 194 -16.38 5.74 -10.30
C GLU A 194 -17.72 5.26 -10.87
N CYS A 195 -17.71 4.21 -11.72
CA CYS A 195 -18.92 3.60 -12.24
C CYS A 195 -19.80 3.02 -11.12
N PHE A 196 -19.21 2.30 -10.17
CA PHE A 196 -19.95 1.73 -9.04
C PHE A 196 -20.39 2.78 -8.01
N GLY A 197 -19.71 3.92 -7.96
CA GLY A 197 -20.06 5.05 -7.10
C GLY A 197 -21.11 5.99 -7.70
N LEU A 198 -21.59 5.69 -8.92
CA LEU A 198 -22.58 6.52 -9.60
C LEU A 198 -23.92 6.52 -8.86
N THR A 199 -24.53 7.70 -8.75
CA THR A 199 -25.85 7.89 -8.19
C THR A 199 -26.71 8.70 -9.17
N VAL A 200 -28.04 8.51 -9.14
CA VAL A 200 -28.95 9.15 -10.10
C VAL A 200 -28.86 10.67 -10.09
N ASP A 201 -28.68 11.27 -8.90
CA ASP A 201 -28.52 12.71 -8.69
C ASP A 201 -27.23 13.31 -9.30
N ARG A 202 -26.36 12.45 -9.88
CA ARG A 202 -25.14 12.87 -10.58
C ARG A 202 -25.27 12.78 -12.10
N VAL A 203 -26.39 12.30 -12.61
CA VAL A 203 -26.68 12.22 -14.05
C VAL A 203 -27.64 13.33 -14.42
N ASP A 204 -27.22 14.22 -15.30
CA ASP A 204 -28.10 15.20 -15.93
C ASP A 204 -28.50 14.65 -17.32
N PHE A 205 -29.70 14.09 -17.40
CA PHE A 205 -30.23 13.49 -18.63
C PHE A 205 -30.53 14.55 -19.70
N LEU A 206 -30.90 15.78 -19.31
CA LEU A 206 -31.21 16.86 -20.24
C LEU A 206 -29.92 17.43 -20.86
N ARG A 207 -28.88 17.65 -20.04
CA ARG A 207 -27.59 18.15 -20.53
C ARG A 207 -26.69 17.02 -21.01
N ARG A 208 -27.09 15.77 -20.85
CA ARG A 208 -26.33 14.58 -21.18
C ARG A 208 -24.93 14.60 -20.55
N THR A 209 -24.86 14.84 -19.26
CA THR A 209 -23.59 14.87 -18.51
C THR A 209 -23.67 14.06 -17.24
N VAL A 210 -22.53 13.55 -16.79
CA VAL A 210 -22.39 12.92 -15.46
C VAL A 210 -21.32 13.65 -14.66
N LYS A 211 -21.62 13.96 -13.41
CA LYS A 211 -20.69 14.53 -12.45
C LYS A 211 -19.97 13.42 -11.70
N VAL A 212 -18.66 13.32 -11.92
CA VAL A 212 -17.78 12.38 -11.23
C VAL A 212 -17.17 13.09 -10.03
N ASP A 213 -17.72 12.89 -8.84
CA ASP A 213 -17.26 13.48 -7.57
C ASP A 213 -17.11 12.44 -6.45
N ARG A 214 -17.33 11.15 -6.75
CA ARG A 214 -17.28 10.05 -5.80
C ARG A 214 -16.90 8.73 -6.47
N GLN A 215 -16.46 7.77 -5.65
CA GLN A 215 -16.17 6.41 -6.06
C GLN A 215 -16.63 5.42 -4.98
N LEU A 216 -16.94 4.20 -5.37
CA LEU A 216 -17.20 3.11 -4.43
C LEU A 216 -15.89 2.39 -4.13
N LEU A 217 -15.55 2.25 -2.86
CA LEU A 217 -14.40 1.48 -2.39
C LEU A 217 -14.89 0.25 -1.64
N LEU A 218 -14.27 -0.89 -1.90
CA LEU A 218 -14.42 -2.10 -1.09
C LEU A 218 -13.32 -2.10 -0.04
N MET A 219 -13.71 -2.04 1.23
CA MET A 219 -12.77 -2.07 2.35
C MET A 219 -12.61 -3.52 2.83
N PRO A 220 -11.39 -3.98 3.12
CA PRO A 220 -11.16 -5.29 3.73
C PRO A 220 -11.95 -5.41 5.04
N GLY A 221 -12.75 -6.48 5.20
CA GLY A 221 -13.58 -6.71 6.38
C GLY A 221 -14.77 -5.78 6.55
N GLY A 222 -15.03 -4.85 5.58
CA GLY A 222 -16.15 -3.91 5.59
C GLY A 222 -16.97 -3.98 4.31
N GLY A 223 -18.15 -3.33 4.35
CA GLY A 223 -18.99 -3.16 3.18
C GLY A 223 -18.47 -2.11 2.20
N PRO A 224 -19.15 -1.93 1.05
CA PRO A 224 -18.82 -0.89 0.09
C PRO A 224 -19.04 0.51 0.70
N VAL A 225 -18.03 1.39 0.56
CA VAL A 225 -18.06 2.76 1.09
C VAL A 225 -17.93 3.76 -0.06
N LEU A 226 -18.83 4.75 -0.09
CA LEU A 226 -18.67 5.90 -0.99
C LEU A 226 -17.62 6.84 -0.42
N ALA A 227 -16.62 7.15 -1.24
CA ALA A 227 -15.51 8.03 -0.90
C ALA A 227 -15.30 9.08 -2.01
N PRO A 228 -14.67 10.22 -1.70
CA PRO A 228 -14.24 11.15 -2.73
C PRO A 228 -13.22 10.49 -3.68
N PRO A 229 -13.04 11.00 -4.89
CA PRO A 229 -12.03 10.52 -5.82
C PRO A 229 -10.62 10.63 -5.23
N LYS A 230 -9.67 9.90 -5.80
CA LYS A 230 -8.29 9.83 -5.31
C LYS A 230 -7.58 11.20 -5.33
N THR A 231 -7.89 12.04 -6.31
CA THR A 231 -7.31 13.38 -6.49
C THR A 231 -8.41 14.38 -6.79
N GLU A 232 -8.19 15.65 -6.49
CA GLU A 232 -9.10 16.75 -6.85
C GLU A 232 -9.30 16.84 -8.37
N ALA A 233 -8.25 16.65 -9.16
CA ALA A 233 -8.30 16.61 -10.62
C ALA A 233 -9.19 15.47 -11.19
N SER A 234 -9.55 14.49 -10.36
CA SER A 234 -10.49 13.44 -10.75
C SER A 234 -11.95 13.88 -10.70
N ARG A 235 -12.25 15.02 -10.08
CA ARG A 235 -13.58 15.62 -10.11
C ARG A 235 -13.80 16.29 -11.46
N ARG A 236 -14.78 15.80 -12.22
CA ARG A 236 -15.03 16.27 -13.58
C ARG A 236 -16.47 16.05 -13.99
N LEU A 237 -16.91 16.79 -15.00
CA LEU A 237 -18.11 16.48 -15.78
C LEU A 237 -17.69 15.69 -17.02
N VAL A 238 -18.41 14.63 -17.32
CA VAL A 238 -18.17 13.78 -18.49
C VAL A 238 -19.43 13.81 -19.34
N PRO A 239 -19.33 14.12 -20.64
CA PRO A 239 -20.45 14.06 -21.55
C PRO A 239 -20.91 12.61 -21.75
N LEU A 240 -22.20 12.41 -21.87
CA LEU A 240 -22.83 11.10 -22.10
C LEU A 240 -23.25 10.96 -23.57
N PRO A 241 -22.73 9.98 -24.31
CA PRO A 241 -23.29 9.59 -25.61
C PRO A 241 -24.78 9.21 -25.50
N ALA A 242 -25.53 9.40 -26.57
CA ALA A 242 -26.97 9.09 -26.58
C ALA A 242 -27.26 7.64 -26.15
N VAL A 243 -26.50 6.67 -26.67
CA VAL A 243 -26.61 5.25 -26.31
C VAL A 243 -26.47 5.00 -24.82
N VAL A 244 -25.62 5.77 -24.12
CA VAL A 244 -25.44 5.65 -22.67
C VAL A 244 -26.64 6.23 -21.94
N VAL A 245 -27.17 7.36 -22.39
CA VAL A 245 -28.36 8.00 -21.82
C VAL A 245 -29.56 7.05 -21.92
N ASP A 246 -29.77 6.46 -23.09
CA ASP A 246 -30.87 5.51 -23.36
C ASP A 246 -30.73 4.26 -22.50
N ALA A 247 -29.54 3.70 -22.41
CA ALA A 247 -29.28 2.52 -21.57
C ALA A 247 -29.53 2.80 -20.09
N LEU A 248 -29.13 3.96 -19.57
CA LEU A 248 -29.39 4.38 -18.19
C LEU A 248 -30.89 4.61 -17.94
N ALA A 249 -31.59 5.27 -18.87
CA ALA A 249 -33.03 5.50 -18.75
C ALA A 249 -33.83 4.18 -18.76
N ALA A 250 -33.52 3.27 -19.68
CA ALA A 250 -34.11 1.95 -19.73
C ALA A 250 -33.83 1.13 -18.46
N HIS A 251 -32.60 1.23 -17.92
CA HIS A 251 -32.24 0.58 -16.66
C HIS A 251 -33.05 1.11 -15.48
N LEU A 252 -33.20 2.43 -15.36
CA LEU A 252 -33.97 3.05 -14.28
C LEU A 252 -35.47 2.74 -14.37
N ALA A 253 -36.02 2.63 -15.57
CA ALA A 253 -37.41 2.21 -15.78
C ALA A 253 -37.66 0.76 -15.31
N ARG A 254 -36.69 -0.12 -15.57
CA ARG A 254 -36.81 -1.56 -15.20
C ARG A 254 -36.41 -1.86 -13.77
N PHE A 255 -35.43 -1.13 -13.22
CA PHE A 255 -34.88 -1.28 -11.88
C PHE A 255 -34.90 0.05 -11.12
N PRO A 256 -36.07 0.52 -10.70
CA PRO A 256 -36.17 1.79 -10.00
C PRO A 256 -35.35 1.76 -8.71
N PRO A 257 -34.60 2.83 -8.39
CA PRO A 257 -33.82 2.90 -7.17
C PRO A 257 -34.73 2.84 -5.95
N ALA A 258 -34.40 1.96 -4.99
CA ALA A 258 -35.14 1.88 -3.74
C ALA A 258 -35.03 3.22 -2.97
N LEU A 259 -36.15 3.88 -2.75
CA LEU A 259 -36.23 5.03 -1.85
C LEU A 259 -35.97 4.56 -0.42
N ARG A 260 -34.75 4.69 0.09
CA ARG A 260 -34.48 4.60 1.53
C ARG A 260 -34.79 5.95 2.16
N VAL A 261 -35.94 6.06 2.77
CA VAL A 261 -36.26 7.15 3.71
C VAL A 261 -35.45 6.86 4.98
N THR A 262 -34.28 7.48 5.12
CA THR A 262 -33.55 7.51 6.39
C THR A 262 -33.88 8.82 7.10
N SER A 263 -34.44 8.72 8.28
CA SER A 263 -34.82 9.81 9.15
C SER A 263 -33.63 10.51 9.87
N SER A 264 -32.50 10.65 9.20
CA SER A 264 -31.35 11.41 9.70
C SER A 264 -30.78 12.30 8.62
N ARG A 265 -30.52 13.54 8.96
CA ARG A 265 -30.07 14.70 8.16
C ARG A 265 -28.78 14.49 7.35
N THR A 266 -28.74 13.50 6.50
CA THR A 266 -27.69 13.40 5.47
C THR A 266 -28.39 12.99 4.19
N THR A 267 -28.51 13.91 3.26
CA THR A 267 -29.10 13.72 1.93
C THR A 267 -28.29 12.67 1.16
N THR A 268 -28.65 11.41 1.37
CA THR A 268 -28.05 10.30 0.62
C THR A 268 -28.88 10.12 -0.63
N GLY A 269 -28.40 10.63 -1.77
CA GLY A 269 -29.04 10.44 -3.08
C GLY A 269 -29.32 8.96 -3.35
N SER A 270 -30.43 8.69 -4.01
CA SER A 270 -30.84 7.35 -4.44
C SER A 270 -29.72 6.71 -5.28
N ARG A 271 -29.16 5.61 -4.81
CA ARG A 271 -27.96 4.99 -5.38
C ARG A 271 -28.30 4.14 -6.57
N PHE A 272 -27.49 4.21 -7.65
CA PHE A 272 -27.33 3.13 -8.61
C PHE A 272 -26.71 1.84 -7.97
N VAL A 273 -26.61 1.76 -6.66
CA VAL A 273 -26.11 0.58 -5.90
C VAL A 273 -26.89 -0.69 -6.21
N ALA A 274 -28.00 -0.58 -6.90
CA ALA A 274 -28.65 -1.72 -7.55
C ALA A 274 -27.78 -2.40 -8.63
N LEU A 275 -26.71 -1.77 -9.12
CA LEU A 275 -25.79 -2.36 -10.12
C LEU A 275 -24.74 -3.31 -9.51
N ALA A 276 -24.49 -3.26 -8.20
CA ALA A 276 -23.37 -3.97 -7.58
C ALA A 276 -23.65 -4.56 -6.18
N SER A 277 -24.89 -4.78 -5.76
CA SER A 277 -25.13 -5.51 -4.52
C SER A 277 -24.88 -7.00 -4.74
N PRO A 278 -23.90 -7.63 -4.06
CA PRO A 278 -23.88 -9.08 -3.97
C PRO A 278 -25.14 -9.48 -3.23
N THR A 279 -25.95 -10.31 -3.86
CA THR A 279 -27.07 -11.01 -3.23
C THR A 279 -26.54 -11.76 -2.02
N SER A 280 -26.93 -11.34 -0.83
CA SER A 280 -26.99 -12.22 0.33
C SER A 280 -28.00 -13.32 -0.01
N GLY A 281 -27.53 -14.49 -0.35
CA GLY A 281 -28.42 -15.62 -0.64
C GLY A 281 -27.74 -16.75 -1.38
N VAL A 282 -26.78 -17.41 -0.74
CA VAL A 282 -26.66 -18.88 -0.87
C VAL A 282 -26.60 -19.41 0.55
N ARG A 283 -27.77 -19.80 1.08
CA ARG A 283 -27.88 -20.82 2.11
C ARG A 283 -28.04 -22.14 1.36
N SER A 284 -27.18 -23.07 1.58
CA SER A 284 -27.37 -24.47 1.90
C SER A 284 -26.05 -25.22 1.76
#